data_90ecab7b53822f0123052becbafe8c6d
#
_entry.id   90ecab7b53822f0123052becbafe8c6d
#
_cell.length_a   1.000
_cell.length_b   1.000
_cell.length_c   1.000
_cell.angle_alpha   90.00
_cell.angle_beta   90.00
_cell.angle_gamma   90.00
#
_symmetry.space_group_name_H-M   'P 1'
#
loop_
_entity.id
_entity.type
_entity.pdbx_description
1 polymer ?
#
loop_
_entity_poly.entity_id
_entity_poly.type
_entity_poly.pdbx_seq_one_letter_code
_entity_poly.pdbx_strand_id
1 'polypeptide(L)'
;MEDKNINSKSVETSRRRFLKASAAVAATAGVLGVSSVSGLLASTAKLSISTNNLPIKVAGYKIDRVDALIDGRVQIEGCDMQFEIASIGDMNTNVFSGPQSYDVTEIGLHPYMLAYANDGFRGYSMIPVFPLRLFRHKSIFIRTDRGIKKPEDLRGKKVATPGFSSTSLTWLRGIVQHEYGVKPEEIQWVISSKDSSAKAAGKASKQESVIPQGLSVSNGPVGKDESDLLESGEVDALFHAAEPRAYVEGHPKVARLFSDFRKTERDYFAKTGIFPIMHAVAIRNDIIEQNPWLPKAVFNAYSQAKELMYDHLKKMAWVTTSLPWIAQEIEETRALMGENFWPYGIAANRKALETLFQYSYEQGLASRKLTIEELFHPSTMNLEEAQV
;
A
#
# COMPACT_ATOMS: atom_id res chain seq x y z
N MET A 1 4.75 50.87 -35.96
CA MET A 1 4.12 52.00 -35.25
C MET A 1 3.14 51.36 -34.29
N GLU A 2 3.30 51.33 -33.00
CA GLU A 2 4.11 52.02 -31.99
C GLU A 2 4.42 51.10 -30.83
N ASP A 3 5.66 51.17 -30.39
CA ASP A 3 6.16 50.61 -29.13
C ASP A 3 5.39 51.12 -27.90
N LYS A 4 5.10 50.29 -26.92
CA LYS A 4 4.97 50.71 -25.52
C LYS A 4 5.77 49.81 -24.60
N ASN A 5 6.94 50.27 -24.37
CA ASN A 5 7.86 49.93 -23.30
C ASN A 5 7.24 50.30 -21.94
N ILE A 6 6.95 49.31 -21.06
CA ILE A 6 6.50 49.54 -19.68
C ILE A 6 7.56 49.02 -18.71
N ASN A 7 8.36 49.92 -18.32
CA ASN A 7 9.05 50.25 -17.07
C ASN A 7 9.29 49.13 -16.02
N SER A 8 10.50 48.58 -16.04
CA SER A 8 11.05 47.58 -15.10
C SER A 8 11.59 48.17 -13.77
N LYS A 9 11.24 49.41 -13.40
CA LYS A 9 11.82 50.09 -12.22
C LYS A 9 10.95 50.14 -10.95
N SER A 10 9.74 49.55 -10.93
CA SER A 10 8.86 49.62 -9.76
C SER A 10 8.88 48.37 -8.87
N VAL A 11 9.57 47.28 -9.24
CA VAL A 11 9.57 46.01 -8.49
C VAL A 11 10.76 45.89 -7.53
N GLU A 12 11.81 46.66 -7.74
CA GLU A 12 13.04 46.53 -6.93
C GLU A 12 13.03 47.33 -5.63
N THR A 13 12.12 48.29 -5.48
CA THR A 13 12.04 49.17 -4.30
C THR A 13 11.24 48.54 -3.15
N SER A 14 10.41 47.54 -3.43
CA SER A 14 9.55 46.90 -2.41
C SER A 14 10.28 45.82 -1.60
N ARG A 15 11.33 45.20 -2.17
CA ARG A 15 12.10 44.13 -1.49
C ARG A 15 13.11 44.65 -0.45
N ARG A 16 13.53 45.90 -0.50
CA ARG A 16 14.51 46.48 0.43
C ARG A 16 13.91 47.09 1.71
N ARG A 17 12.58 47.21 1.81
CA ARG A 17 11.90 47.73 3.02
C ARG A 17 11.50 46.63 4.03
N PHE A 18 11.52 45.38 3.64
CA PHE A 18 11.07 44.27 4.51
C PHE A 18 12.20 43.67 5.38
N LEU A 19 13.46 44.04 5.14
CA LEU A 19 14.62 43.47 5.84
C LEU A 19 15.25 44.38 6.90
N LYS A 20 14.59 45.50 7.33
CA LYS A 20 15.11 46.44 8.35
C LYS A 20 14.28 46.59 9.61
N ALA A 21 13.31 45.70 9.89
CA ALA A 21 12.45 45.81 11.06
C ALA A 21 12.60 44.64 12.07
N SER A 22 13.76 44.03 12.18
CA SER A 22 13.98 42.96 13.17
C SER A 22 15.38 43.05 13.77
N ALA A 23 15.70 44.20 14.39
CA ALA A 23 16.86 44.33 15.27
C ALA A 23 16.75 45.60 16.12
N ALA A 24 16.07 45.55 17.24
CA ALA A 24 16.26 46.43 18.41
C ALA A 24 15.22 46.14 19.49
N VAL A 25 15.45 45.23 20.40
CA VAL A 25 15.11 45.30 21.81
C VAL A 25 16.07 44.39 22.56
N ALA A 26 17.11 44.94 23.08
CA ALA A 26 17.91 44.40 24.18
C ALA A 26 18.50 45.56 24.96
N ALA A 27 18.39 45.48 26.28
CA ALA A 27 19.08 46.22 27.31
C ALA A 27 18.31 47.42 27.93
N THR A 28 17.74 47.14 29.09
CA THR A 28 17.96 47.98 30.28
C THR A 28 17.89 47.13 31.54
N ALA A 29 19.07 46.91 32.14
CA ALA A 29 19.25 46.36 33.45
C ALA A 29 19.12 47.49 34.48
N GLY A 30 18.33 47.30 35.50
CA GLY A 30 18.24 48.17 36.69
C GLY A 30 18.46 47.32 37.94
N VAL A 31 19.56 47.58 38.60
CA VAL A 31 19.97 47.01 39.90
C VAL A 31 19.21 47.69 41.03
N LEU A 32 18.70 46.91 42.01
CA LEU A 32 18.53 47.25 43.46
C LEU A 32 17.93 45.98 44.10
N GLY A 33 18.63 45.32 45.02
CA GLY A 33 18.69 45.57 46.42
C GLY A 33 18.40 44.30 47.20
N VAL A 34 19.36 43.84 47.92
CA VAL A 34 19.49 42.69 48.83
C VAL A 34 18.34 42.50 49.80
N SER A 35 17.85 41.26 49.97
CA SER A 35 17.51 40.70 51.30
C SER A 35 17.49 39.15 51.23
N SER A 36 18.30 38.57 52.06
CA SER A 36 18.43 37.15 52.32
C SER A 36 17.16 36.53 52.93
N VAL A 37 16.67 35.46 52.30
CA VAL A 37 15.89 34.42 53.00
C VAL A 37 16.38 33.05 52.53
N SER A 38 17.04 32.38 53.48
CA SER A 38 17.38 30.95 53.36
C SER A 38 16.07 30.15 53.40
N GLY A 39 15.80 29.41 52.32
CA GLY A 39 14.65 28.56 52.27
C GLY A 39 14.81 27.48 51.23
N LEU A 40 15.12 26.26 51.66
CA LEU A 40 14.98 24.96 51.01
C LEU A 40 14.92 24.96 49.48
N LEU A 41 16.07 24.70 48.87
CA LEU A 41 16.13 24.16 47.52
C LEU A 41 15.57 22.72 47.55
N ALA A 42 14.24 22.59 47.31
CA ALA A 42 13.70 21.34 46.86
C ALA A 42 14.27 21.06 45.46
N SER A 43 15.34 20.25 45.44
CA SER A 43 15.84 19.66 44.24
C SER A 43 14.71 18.80 43.63
N THR A 44 13.95 19.37 42.71
CA THR A 44 13.20 18.54 41.75
C THR A 44 14.23 17.84 40.86
N ALA A 45 14.76 16.72 41.37
CA ALA A 45 15.38 15.75 40.50
C ALA A 45 14.33 15.37 39.44
N LYS A 46 14.43 15.96 38.24
CA LYS A 46 13.86 15.36 37.05
C LYS A 46 14.47 13.96 37.03
N LEU A 47 13.69 12.95 37.46
CA LEU A 47 13.94 11.59 37.04
C LEU A 47 13.88 11.63 35.51
N SER A 48 15.04 11.76 34.88
CA SER A 48 15.25 11.32 33.52
C SER A 48 15.15 9.80 33.59
N ILE A 49 13.92 9.27 33.42
CA ILE A 49 13.76 7.88 33.03
C ILE A 49 14.48 7.81 31.68
N SER A 50 15.68 7.32 31.68
CA SER A 50 16.34 6.86 30.48
C SER A 50 15.53 5.67 30.00
N THR A 51 14.47 5.93 29.24
CA THR A 51 13.80 4.90 28.48
C THR A 51 14.78 4.54 27.38
N ASN A 52 15.52 3.44 27.56
CA ASN A 52 16.23 2.81 26.45
C ASN A 52 15.15 2.38 25.45
N ASN A 53 14.87 3.22 24.47
CA ASN A 53 13.97 2.89 23.40
C ASN A 53 14.49 1.65 22.67
N LEU A 54 13.56 0.76 22.27
CA LEU A 54 13.87 -0.41 21.48
C LEU A 54 14.31 0.01 20.07
N PRO A 55 15.57 -0.24 19.65
CA PRO A 55 15.95 0.04 18.27
C PRO A 55 15.26 -0.95 17.34
N ILE A 56 14.54 -0.45 16.32
CA ILE A 56 13.84 -1.27 15.35
C ILE A 56 14.05 -0.77 13.92
N LYS A 57 14.12 -1.72 12.98
CA LYS A 57 14.08 -1.48 11.55
C LYS A 57 12.68 -1.72 11.00
N VAL A 58 12.13 -0.69 10.39
CA VAL A 58 10.82 -0.73 9.73
C VAL A 58 11.01 -0.64 8.23
N ALA A 59 10.31 -1.46 7.44
CA ALA A 59 10.32 -1.38 5.98
C ALA A 59 8.92 -1.23 5.41
N GLY A 60 8.78 -0.42 4.36
CA GLY A 60 7.51 -0.20 3.69
C GLY A 60 7.61 0.70 2.47
N TYR A 61 6.47 0.91 1.81
CA TYR A 61 6.36 1.86 0.72
C TYR A 61 6.26 3.29 1.22
N LYS A 62 6.77 4.23 0.41
CA LYS A 62 6.50 5.65 0.58
C LYS A 62 5.12 5.97 -0.01
N ILE A 63 4.13 6.12 0.84
CA ILE A 63 2.74 6.43 0.50
C ILE A 63 2.17 7.39 1.56
N ASP A 64 1.21 8.24 1.17
CA ASP A 64 0.68 9.35 1.96
C ASP A 64 0.28 8.99 3.41
N ARG A 65 -0.36 7.84 3.63
CA ARG A 65 -0.78 7.34 4.95
C ARG A 65 0.34 6.75 5.80
N VAL A 66 1.56 6.70 5.28
CA VAL A 66 2.78 6.23 5.95
C VAL A 66 3.83 7.33 6.05
N ASP A 67 3.71 8.40 5.26
CA ASP A 67 4.69 9.50 5.18
C ASP A 67 5.05 10.08 6.56
N ALA A 68 4.08 10.16 7.48
CA ALA A 68 4.34 10.69 8.82
C ALA A 68 5.24 9.79 9.69
N LEU A 69 5.30 8.48 9.41
CA LEU A 69 6.30 7.58 10.01
C LEU A 69 7.68 7.76 9.37
N ILE A 70 7.72 7.98 8.06
CA ILE A 70 8.97 8.12 7.30
C ILE A 70 9.69 9.41 7.68
N ASP A 71 8.96 10.51 7.82
CA ASP A 71 9.53 11.83 8.12
C ASP A 71 9.63 12.14 9.63
N GLY A 72 9.22 11.20 10.50
CA GLY A 72 9.37 11.27 11.94
C GLY A 72 8.31 12.10 12.68
N ARG A 73 7.27 12.60 11.99
CA ARG A 73 6.13 13.27 12.65
C ARG A 73 5.35 12.31 13.56
N VAL A 74 5.38 11.04 13.26
CA VAL A 74 4.85 9.96 14.10
C VAL A 74 5.97 8.99 14.41
N GLN A 75 6.05 8.54 15.66
CA GLN A 75 7.01 7.55 16.13
C GLN A 75 6.25 6.36 16.71
N ILE A 76 6.85 5.16 16.66
CA ILE A 76 6.34 4.00 17.38
C ILE A 76 6.74 4.17 18.85
N GLU A 77 5.75 4.25 19.73
CA GLU A 77 5.97 4.49 21.16
C GLU A 77 6.95 3.44 21.76
N GLY A 78 7.94 3.91 22.51
CA GLY A 78 8.95 3.06 23.12
C GLY A 78 10.05 2.57 22.17
N CYS A 79 10.05 3.02 20.91
CA CYS A 79 11.02 2.60 19.90
C CYS A 79 11.93 3.74 19.42
N ASP A 80 13.14 3.37 19.02
CA ASP A 80 14.03 4.16 18.16
C ASP A 80 13.96 3.55 16.76
N MET A 81 13.16 4.17 15.89
CA MET A 81 12.75 3.61 14.62
C MET A 81 13.63 4.10 13.47
N GLN A 82 14.15 3.17 12.66
CA GLN A 82 14.75 3.44 11.36
C GLN A 82 13.82 2.94 10.27
N PHE A 83 13.28 3.86 9.43
CA PHE A 83 12.38 3.49 8.33
C PHE A 83 13.16 3.38 7.02
N GLU A 84 13.05 2.22 6.37
CA GLU A 84 13.63 1.92 5.05
C GLU A 84 12.53 1.83 3.99
N ILE A 85 12.68 2.56 2.89
CA ILE A 85 11.77 2.46 1.75
C ILE A 85 12.26 1.31 0.86
N ALA A 86 11.44 0.28 0.71
CA ALA A 86 11.79 -0.92 -0.04
C ALA A 86 10.69 -1.34 -1.00
N SER A 87 11.03 -2.18 -2.00
CA SER A 87 10.05 -2.81 -2.88
C SER A 87 9.39 -4.01 -2.20
N ILE A 88 8.16 -4.37 -2.61
CA ILE A 88 7.46 -5.50 -2.01
C ILE A 88 8.16 -6.83 -2.21
N GLY A 89 8.77 -7.05 -3.38
CA GLY A 89 9.52 -8.26 -3.68
C GLY A 89 10.75 -8.40 -2.78
N ASP A 90 11.45 -7.28 -2.50
CA ASP A 90 12.60 -7.29 -1.61
C ASP A 90 12.18 -7.52 -0.15
N MET A 91 11.09 -6.88 0.31
CA MET A 91 10.52 -7.12 1.63
C MET A 91 10.07 -8.58 1.81
N ASN A 92 9.31 -9.12 0.86
CA ASN A 92 8.89 -10.52 0.88
C ASN A 92 10.09 -11.48 0.90
N THR A 93 11.09 -11.23 0.05
CA THR A 93 12.30 -12.06 -0.03
C THR A 93 13.09 -12.00 1.28
N ASN A 94 13.26 -10.81 1.86
CA ASN A 94 13.92 -10.64 3.16
C ASN A 94 13.25 -11.48 4.26
N VAL A 95 11.91 -11.47 4.30
CA VAL A 95 11.12 -12.17 5.32
C VAL A 95 11.10 -13.68 5.12
N PHE A 96 10.82 -14.15 3.90
CA PHE A 96 10.54 -15.57 3.67
C PHE A 96 11.78 -16.44 3.45
N SER A 97 12.84 -15.87 2.86
CA SER A 97 14.03 -16.62 2.47
C SER A 97 15.35 -15.89 2.70
N GLY A 98 15.27 -14.66 3.13
CA GLY A 98 16.42 -13.80 3.38
C GLY A 98 16.82 -13.72 4.85
N PRO A 99 17.56 -12.66 5.23
CA PRO A 99 18.16 -12.53 6.56
C PRO A 99 17.17 -12.13 7.67
N GLN A 100 15.90 -11.84 7.35
CA GLN A 100 14.89 -11.36 8.30
C GLN A 100 15.36 -10.12 9.08
N SER A 101 15.99 -9.18 8.38
CA SER A 101 16.63 -8.01 8.98
C SER A 101 15.65 -6.88 9.32
N TYR A 102 14.41 -6.95 8.90
CA TYR A 102 13.34 -6.01 9.27
C TYR A 102 12.58 -6.53 10.48
N ASP A 103 12.44 -5.70 11.49
CA ASP A 103 11.68 -6.01 12.71
C ASP A 103 10.19 -5.84 12.49
N VAL A 104 9.82 -4.79 11.75
CA VAL A 104 8.47 -4.48 11.28
C VAL A 104 8.53 -4.26 9.78
N THR A 105 7.66 -4.88 9.01
CA THR A 105 7.69 -4.73 7.54
C THR A 105 6.30 -4.77 6.92
N GLU A 106 6.11 -3.99 5.87
CA GLU A 106 5.04 -4.20 4.92
C GLU A 106 5.29 -5.52 4.18
N ILE A 107 4.26 -6.32 3.96
CA ILE A 107 4.35 -7.65 3.37
C ILE A 107 3.17 -7.90 2.44
N GLY A 108 3.41 -8.61 1.34
CA GLY A 108 2.34 -9.07 0.45
C GLY A 108 1.42 -10.05 1.19
N LEU A 109 0.13 -9.71 1.29
CA LEU A 109 -0.81 -10.49 2.08
C LEU A 109 -0.92 -11.94 1.59
N HIS A 110 -1.07 -12.16 0.28
CA HIS A 110 -1.19 -13.51 -0.26
C HIS A 110 0.15 -14.28 -0.26
N PRO A 111 1.32 -13.72 -0.60
CA PRO A 111 2.60 -14.39 -0.39
C PRO A 111 2.81 -14.86 1.05
N TYR A 112 2.42 -14.06 2.06
CA TYR A 112 2.47 -14.48 3.45
C TYR A 112 1.52 -15.66 3.73
N MET A 113 0.29 -15.63 3.20
CA MET A 113 -0.66 -16.74 3.31
C MET A 113 -0.07 -18.04 2.76
N LEU A 114 0.61 -17.98 1.61
CA LEU A 114 1.24 -19.15 0.98
C LEU A 114 2.42 -19.66 1.80
N ALA A 115 3.30 -18.77 2.26
CA ALA A 115 4.40 -19.14 3.15
C ALA A 115 3.88 -19.84 4.42
N TYR A 116 2.80 -19.32 5.00
CA TYR A 116 2.18 -19.88 6.20
C TYR A 116 1.51 -21.24 5.94
N ALA A 117 0.72 -21.37 4.87
CA ALA A 117 -0.06 -22.57 4.55
C ALA A 117 0.77 -23.70 3.96
N ASN A 118 1.70 -23.36 3.04
CA ASN A 118 2.40 -24.35 2.22
C ASN A 118 3.79 -24.68 2.75
N ASP A 119 4.50 -23.68 3.33
CA ASP A 119 5.88 -23.86 3.79
C ASP A 119 6.01 -23.92 5.33
N GLY A 120 4.89 -23.76 6.07
CA GLY A 120 4.92 -23.76 7.54
C GLY A 120 5.63 -22.55 8.14
N PHE A 121 5.75 -21.43 7.40
CA PHE A 121 6.43 -20.21 7.86
C PHE A 121 5.75 -19.64 9.12
N ARG A 122 6.56 -19.31 10.15
CA ARG A 122 6.11 -18.76 11.43
C ARG A 122 7.06 -17.71 12.01
N GLY A 123 7.95 -17.13 11.19
CA GLY A 123 8.94 -16.16 11.67
C GLY A 123 8.37 -14.79 12.00
N TYR A 124 7.22 -14.44 11.42
CA TYR A 124 6.52 -13.16 11.61
C TYR A 124 5.05 -13.40 11.87
N SER A 125 4.40 -12.46 12.55
CA SER A 125 2.93 -12.38 12.67
C SER A 125 2.42 -11.08 12.06
N MET A 126 1.30 -11.16 11.33
CA MET A 126 0.64 -9.96 10.82
C MET A 126 -0.11 -9.23 11.93
N ILE A 127 -0.22 -7.92 11.77
CA ILE A 127 -1.14 -7.05 12.51
C ILE A 127 -2.13 -6.41 11.53
N PRO A 128 -3.35 -6.03 11.96
CA PRO A 128 -4.40 -5.57 11.05
C PRO A 128 -4.21 -4.12 10.59
N VAL A 129 -3.04 -3.82 10.07
CA VAL A 129 -2.66 -2.59 9.37
C VAL A 129 -2.49 -2.94 7.90
N PHE A 130 -3.22 -2.24 7.02
CA PHE A 130 -3.31 -2.54 5.60
C PHE A 130 -2.82 -1.34 4.76
N PRO A 131 -1.51 -1.17 4.59
CA PRO A 131 -0.95 0.01 3.93
C PRO A 131 -1.33 0.12 2.46
N LEU A 132 -1.52 -0.99 1.75
CA LEU A 132 -1.87 -0.99 0.34
C LEU A 132 -3.18 -1.73 0.07
N ARG A 133 -4.10 -1.02 -0.60
CA ARG A 133 -5.35 -1.55 -1.16
C ARG A 133 -5.53 -1.03 -2.57
N LEU A 134 -6.06 -1.83 -3.45
CA LEU A 134 -6.34 -1.42 -4.83
C LEU A 134 -7.47 -2.25 -5.42
N PHE A 135 -8.42 -1.60 -6.08
CA PHE A 135 -9.32 -2.27 -6.99
C PHE A 135 -8.55 -2.82 -8.20
N ARG A 136 -9.06 -3.90 -8.79
CA ARG A 136 -8.30 -4.65 -9.81
C ARG A 136 -8.99 -4.79 -11.17
N HIS A 137 -10.19 -4.25 -11.35
CA HIS A 137 -10.86 -4.27 -12.65
C HIS A 137 -10.03 -3.58 -13.74
N LYS A 138 -9.30 -2.51 -13.38
CA LYS A 138 -8.36 -1.83 -14.28
C LYS A 138 -7.17 -2.68 -14.75
N SER A 139 -6.96 -3.85 -14.16
CA SER A 139 -5.78 -4.70 -14.34
C SER A 139 -5.96 -5.81 -15.38
N ILE A 140 -7.03 -5.75 -16.18
CA ILE A 140 -7.25 -6.64 -17.33
C ILE A 140 -7.07 -5.85 -18.62
N PHE A 141 -6.10 -6.25 -19.43
CA PHE A 141 -5.80 -5.67 -20.73
C PHE A 141 -6.12 -6.68 -21.82
N ILE A 142 -6.64 -6.22 -22.95
CA ILE A 142 -7.09 -7.05 -24.05
C ILE A 142 -6.57 -6.56 -25.39
N ARG A 143 -6.50 -7.47 -26.33
CA ARG A 143 -6.43 -7.08 -27.75
C ARG A 143 -7.81 -6.82 -28.29
N THR A 144 -8.01 -5.61 -28.85
CA THR A 144 -9.29 -5.16 -29.39
C THR A 144 -9.73 -5.93 -30.63
N ASP A 145 -8.78 -6.56 -31.34
CA ASP A 145 -9.01 -7.38 -32.56
C ASP A 145 -9.29 -8.87 -32.28
N ARG A 146 -9.50 -9.26 -31.00
CA ARG A 146 -9.74 -10.65 -30.58
C ARG A 146 -11.18 -10.93 -30.13
N GLY A 147 -12.08 -9.97 -30.32
CA GLY A 147 -13.50 -10.12 -30.02
C GLY A 147 -13.84 -10.13 -28.53
N ILE A 148 -12.93 -9.72 -27.65
CA ILE A 148 -13.17 -9.62 -26.20
C ILE A 148 -13.78 -8.25 -25.93
N LYS A 149 -15.00 -8.22 -25.36
CA LYS A 149 -15.75 -7.00 -25.01
C LYS A 149 -16.20 -7.00 -23.56
N LYS A 150 -16.31 -8.16 -22.94
CA LYS A 150 -16.76 -8.38 -21.56
C LYS A 150 -16.00 -9.56 -20.94
N PRO A 151 -15.98 -9.70 -19.61
CA PRO A 151 -15.21 -10.77 -18.94
C PRO A 151 -15.56 -12.17 -19.41
N GLU A 152 -16.82 -12.45 -19.76
CA GLU A 152 -17.27 -13.77 -20.21
C GLU A 152 -16.61 -14.20 -21.54
N ASP A 153 -16.14 -13.24 -22.34
CA ASP A 153 -15.45 -13.50 -23.61
C ASP A 153 -14.02 -14.01 -23.41
N LEU A 154 -13.52 -14.00 -22.16
CA LEU A 154 -12.21 -14.58 -21.80
C LEU A 154 -12.19 -16.11 -21.82
N ARG A 155 -13.36 -16.77 -21.84
CA ARG A 155 -13.42 -18.24 -21.94
C ARG A 155 -12.74 -18.75 -23.19
N GLY A 156 -11.85 -19.71 -23.02
CA GLY A 156 -11.06 -20.29 -24.09
C GLY A 156 -9.97 -19.39 -24.68
N LYS A 157 -9.81 -18.16 -24.19
CA LYS A 157 -8.78 -17.23 -24.66
C LYS A 157 -7.41 -17.52 -24.02
N LYS A 158 -6.35 -17.14 -24.74
CA LYS A 158 -4.99 -17.12 -24.21
C LYS A 158 -4.77 -15.84 -23.42
N VAL A 159 -4.48 -15.98 -22.12
CA VAL A 159 -4.27 -14.86 -21.21
C VAL A 159 -2.87 -14.94 -20.63
N ALA A 160 -2.07 -13.91 -20.85
CA ALA A 160 -0.74 -13.81 -20.24
C ALA A 160 -0.84 -13.38 -18.76
N THR A 161 0.11 -13.85 -17.97
CA THR A 161 0.31 -13.45 -16.58
C THR A 161 1.76 -13.65 -16.18
N PRO A 162 2.37 -12.81 -15.31
CA PRO A 162 3.70 -13.08 -14.77
C PRO A 162 3.71 -14.23 -13.75
N GLY A 163 2.54 -14.64 -13.24
CA GLY A 163 2.39 -15.71 -12.25
C GLY A 163 0.99 -15.76 -11.67
N PHE A 164 0.80 -16.60 -10.64
CA PHE A 164 -0.52 -16.82 -10.04
C PHE A 164 -0.63 -16.28 -8.61
N SER A 165 0.47 -16.12 -7.91
CA SER A 165 0.48 -16.05 -6.44
C SER A 165 0.58 -14.65 -5.86
N SER A 166 0.70 -13.60 -6.67
CA SER A 166 0.63 -12.23 -6.15
C SER A 166 -0.78 -11.93 -5.63
N THR A 167 -0.88 -11.14 -4.58
CA THR A 167 -2.18 -10.76 -4.00
C THR A 167 -3.11 -10.14 -5.05
N SER A 168 -2.56 -9.30 -5.92
CA SER A 168 -3.30 -8.64 -7.00
C SER A 168 -3.94 -9.62 -7.98
N LEU A 169 -3.19 -10.62 -8.41
CA LEU A 169 -3.65 -11.59 -9.41
C LEU A 169 -4.63 -12.60 -8.81
N THR A 170 -4.46 -12.94 -7.53
CA THR A 170 -5.41 -13.77 -6.78
C THR A 170 -6.76 -13.06 -6.65
N TRP A 171 -6.77 -11.77 -6.27
CA TRP A 171 -7.98 -10.96 -6.27
C TRP A 171 -8.62 -10.87 -7.65
N LEU A 172 -7.81 -10.62 -8.68
CA LEU A 172 -8.31 -10.42 -10.04
C LEU A 172 -9.05 -11.65 -10.56
N ARG A 173 -8.43 -12.84 -10.44
CA ARG A 173 -9.07 -14.11 -10.85
C ARG A 173 -10.33 -14.40 -10.02
N GLY A 174 -10.25 -14.17 -8.69
CA GLY A 174 -11.41 -14.36 -7.83
C GLY A 174 -12.58 -13.44 -8.18
N ILE A 175 -12.33 -12.16 -8.47
CA ILE A 175 -13.35 -11.22 -8.95
C ILE A 175 -13.93 -11.68 -10.28
N VAL A 176 -13.10 -12.08 -11.25
CA VAL A 176 -13.55 -12.56 -12.55
C VAL A 176 -14.42 -13.82 -12.42
N GLN A 177 -14.07 -14.71 -11.50
CA GLN A 177 -14.87 -15.90 -11.23
C GLN A 177 -16.20 -15.59 -10.53
N HIS A 178 -16.17 -14.82 -9.45
CA HIS A 178 -17.36 -14.65 -8.59
C HIS A 178 -18.33 -13.57 -9.10
N GLU A 179 -17.82 -12.56 -9.79
CA GLU A 179 -18.67 -11.48 -10.33
C GLU A 179 -19.16 -11.75 -11.75
N TYR A 180 -18.35 -12.48 -12.55
CA TYR A 180 -18.62 -12.68 -13.99
C TYR A 180 -18.71 -14.15 -14.40
N GLY A 181 -18.55 -15.08 -13.47
CA GLY A 181 -18.72 -16.52 -13.69
C GLY A 181 -17.67 -17.17 -14.58
N VAL A 182 -16.51 -16.52 -14.81
CA VAL A 182 -15.42 -17.11 -15.62
C VAL A 182 -14.39 -17.73 -14.69
N LYS A 183 -14.32 -19.04 -14.69
CA LYS A 183 -13.40 -19.80 -13.84
C LYS A 183 -11.98 -19.79 -14.43
N PRO A 184 -10.93 -19.82 -13.60
CA PRO A 184 -9.55 -19.91 -14.08
C PRO A 184 -9.26 -21.10 -15.03
N GLU A 185 -9.97 -22.22 -14.85
CA GLU A 185 -9.84 -23.42 -15.68
C GLU A 185 -10.41 -23.24 -17.11
N GLU A 186 -11.26 -22.24 -17.32
CA GLU A 186 -11.83 -21.92 -18.62
C GLU A 186 -10.90 -21.03 -19.48
N ILE A 187 -9.72 -20.67 -18.95
CA ILE A 187 -8.75 -19.78 -19.57
C ILE A 187 -7.48 -20.56 -19.91
N GLN A 188 -6.88 -20.26 -21.06
CA GLN A 188 -5.55 -20.79 -21.44
C GLN A 188 -4.48 -19.82 -20.96
N TRP A 189 -3.79 -20.17 -19.88
CA TRP A 189 -2.79 -19.30 -19.26
C TRP A 189 -1.43 -19.40 -19.95
N VAL A 190 -0.77 -18.26 -20.12
CA VAL A 190 0.59 -18.16 -20.61
C VAL A 190 1.43 -17.41 -19.58
N ILE A 191 2.37 -18.09 -18.93
CA ILE A 191 3.30 -17.46 -17.99
C ILE A 191 4.42 -16.80 -18.80
N SER A 192 4.59 -15.49 -18.67
CA SER A 192 5.68 -14.75 -19.27
C SER A 192 7.04 -15.15 -18.66
N SER A 193 8.10 -15.12 -19.45
CA SER A 193 9.44 -15.44 -18.97
C SER A 193 10.06 -14.31 -18.14
N LYS A 194 9.50 -13.11 -18.23
CA LYS A 194 9.85 -11.91 -17.46
C LYS A 194 8.59 -11.23 -16.96
N ASP A 195 8.70 -10.54 -15.84
CA ASP A 195 7.67 -9.65 -15.31
C ASP A 195 8.03 -8.19 -15.65
N SER A 196 7.21 -7.51 -16.42
CA SER A 196 7.42 -6.10 -16.81
C SER A 196 7.41 -5.14 -15.63
N SER A 197 6.82 -5.52 -14.50
CA SER A 197 6.81 -4.73 -13.27
C SER A 197 7.99 -4.99 -12.33
N ALA A 198 8.85 -5.96 -12.61
CA ALA A 198 9.92 -6.40 -11.71
C ALA A 198 10.86 -5.27 -11.27
N LYS A 199 11.06 -4.25 -12.11
CA LYS A 199 11.87 -3.07 -11.76
C LYS A 199 11.26 -2.26 -10.62
N ALA A 200 9.93 -2.19 -10.52
CA ALA A 200 9.21 -1.42 -9.51
C ALA A 200 8.79 -2.28 -8.31
N ALA A 201 8.37 -3.52 -8.57
CA ALA A 201 7.87 -4.43 -7.55
C ALA A 201 8.96 -5.26 -6.86
N GLY A 202 10.17 -5.30 -7.43
CA GLY A 202 11.24 -6.22 -7.01
C GLY A 202 11.05 -7.63 -7.58
N LYS A 203 11.95 -8.53 -7.24
CA LYS A 203 11.90 -9.92 -7.67
C LYS A 203 10.87 -10.69 -6.84
N ALA A 204 9.98 -11.41 -7.52
CA ALA A 204 9.01 -12.28 -6.86
C ALA A 204 9.71 -13.29 -5.92
N SER A 205 9.15 -13.50 -4.74
CA SER A 205 9.65 -14.48 -3.80
C SER A 205 9.34 -15.91 -4.26
N LYS A 206 10.04 -16.90 -3.68
CA LYS A 206 9.79 -18.32 -3.97
C LYS A 206 8.30 -18.69 -3.76
N GLN A 207 7.65 -18.12 -2.77
CA GLN A 207 6.24 -18.36 -2.44
C GLN A 207 5.30 -17.90 -3.56
N GLU A 208 5.73 -16.94 -4.38
CA GLU A 208 4.95 -16.44 -5.52
C GLU A 208 5.08 -17.31 -6.78
N SER A 209 5.85 -18.38 -6.74
CA SER A 209 6.06 -19.33 -7.87
C SER A 209 5.07 -20.49 -7.91
N VAL A 210 4.02 -20.49 -7.06
CA VAL A 210 3.01 -21.55 -7.02
C VAL A 210 2.15 -21.50 -8.28
N ILE A 211 2.06 -22.63 -8.98
CA ILE A 211 1.17 -22.84 -10.13
C ILE A 211 0.04 -23.76 -9.67
N PRO A 212 -1.23 -23.33 -9.75
CA PRO A 212 -2.36 -24.19 -9.39
C PRO A 212 -2.44 -25.43 -10.28
N GLN A 213 -2.84 -26.54 -9.70
CA GLN A 213 -3.11 -27.77 -10.46
C GLN A 213 -4.44 -27.66 -11.22
N GLY A 214 -4.53 -28.37 -12.36
CA GLY A 214 -5.77 -28.44 -13.15
C GLY A 214 -5.98 -27.25 -14.11
N LEU A 215 -5.09 -26.26 -14.12
CA LEU A 215 -5.14 -25.18 -15.09
C LEU A 215 -4.42 -25.55 -16.40
N SER A 216 -4.94 -25.03 -17.53
CA SER A 216 -4.22 -25.07 -18.80
C SER A 216 -3.15 -23.97 -18.80
N VAL A 217 -1.91 -24.35 -18.48
CA VAL A 217 -0.78 -23.42 -18.35
C VAL A 217 0.33 -23.78 -19.34
N SER A 218 0.84 -22.79 -20.03
CA SER A 218 2.02 -22.90 -20.89
C SER A 218 3.01 -21.78 -20.55
N ASN A 219 4.30 -22.01 -20.87
CA ASN A 219 5.32 -20.98 -20.74
C ASN A 219 5.40 -20.15 -22.01
N GLY A 220 5.49 -18.85 -21.88
CA GLY A 220 5.77 -17.93 -22.96
C GLY A 220 7.23 -18.05 -23.46
N PRO A 221 7.54 -17.48 -24.62
CA PRO A 221 8.89 -17.47 -25.20
C PRO A 221 9.91 -16.84 -24.24
N VAL A 222 11.11 -17.42 -24.22
CA VAL A 222 12.22 -16.92 -23.41
C VAL A 222 12.57 -15.48 -23.80
N GLY A 223 12.74 -14.63 -22.80
CA GLY A 223 13.14 -13.23 -22.97
C GLY A 223 11.98 -12.26 -23.16
N LYS A 224 10.75 -12.74 -23.34
CA LYS A 224 9.55 -11.90 -23.48
C LYS A 224 8.84 -11.71 -22.14
N ASP A 225 8.38 -10.50 -21.91
CA ASP A 225 7.44 -10.16 -20.84
C ASP A 225 5.98 -10.27 -21.35
N GLU A 226 5.02 -10.13 -20.45
CA GLU A 226 3.59 -10.23 -20.77
C GLU A 226 3.12 -9.11 -21.70
N SER A 227 3.77 -7.93 -21.67
CA SER A 227 3.48 -6.84 -22.61
C SER A 227 3.89 -7.18 -24.03
N ASP A 228 5.07 -7.81 -24.21
CA ASP A 228 5.54 -8.29 -25.50
C ASP A 228 4.58 -9.32 -26.11
N LEU A 229 4.06 -10.23 -25.27
CA LEU A 229 3.10 -11.26 -25.70
C LEU A 229 1.77 -10.66 -26.16
N LEU A 230 1.28 -9.64 -25.44
CA LEU A 230 0.03 -8.96 -25.79
C LEU A 230 0.22 -8.12 -27.07
N GLU A 231 1.32 -7.38 -27.17
CA GLU A 231 1.65 -6.55 -28.33
C GLU A 231 1.76 -7.36 -29.62
N SER A 232 2.51 -8.47 -29.59
CA SER A 232 2.68 -9.35 -30.75
C SER A 232 1.42 -10.11 -31.14
N GLY A 233 0.43 -10.24 -30.22
CA GLY A 233 -0.79 -11.03 -30.44
C GLY A 233 -0.59 -12.54 -30.23
N GLU A 234 0.46 -12.94 -29.53
CA GLU A 234 0.66 -14.32 -29.07
C GLU A 234 -0.37 -14.70 -28.01
N VAL A 235 -0.90 -13.69 -27.30
CA VAL A 235 -2.02 -13.82 -26.37
C VAL A 235 -3.16 -12.85 -26.71
N ASP A 236 -4.36 -13.16 -26.25
CA ASP A 236 -5.56 -12.37 -26.49
C ASP A 236 -5.82 -11.32 -25.43
N ALA A 237 -5.35 -11.59 -24.19
CA ALA A 237 -5.48 -10.74 -23.04
C ALA A 237 -4.30 -10.90 -22.07
N LEU A 238 -4.28 -10.03 -21.07
CA LEU A 238 -3.25 -9.97 -20.04
C LEU A 238 -3.86 -9.62 -18.68
N PHE A 239 -3.53 -10.39 -17.66
CA PHE A 239 -3.79 -10.05 -16.25
C PHE A 239 -2.50 -9.58 -15.60
N HIS A 240 -2.44 -8.29 -15.22
CA HIS A 240 -1.23 -7.73 -14.64
C HIS A 240 -1.53 -6.63 -13.61
N ALA A 241 -0.71 -6.56 -12.56
CA ALA A 241 -0.89 -5.58 -11.48
C ALA A 241 -0.60 -4.15 -11.91
N ALA A 242 0.33 -3.95 -12.85
CA ALA A 242 0.70 -2.65 -13.42
C ALA A 242 0.18 -2.50 -14.86
N GLU A 243 0.23 -1.29 -15.39
CA GLU A 243 -0.06 -1.04 -16.80
C GLU A 243 1.07 -1.60 -17.69
N PRO A 244 0.77 -2.47 -18.68
CA PRO A 244 1.77 -2.98 -19.60
C PRO A 244 2.27 -1.88 -20.54
N ARG A 245 3.53 -1.98 -20.96
CA ARG A 245 4.18 -1.01 -21.86
C ARG A 245 3.34 -0.71 -23.10
N ALA A 246 2.83 -1.75 -23.76
CA ALA A 246 1.99 -1.60 -24.95
C ALA A 246 0.74 -0.72 -24.72
N TYR A 247 0.15 -0.76 -23.54
CA TYR A 247 -0.97 0.11 -23.19
C TYR A 247 -0.51 1.55 -22.94
N VAL A 248 0.57 1.74 -22.17
CA VAL A 248 1.12 3.06 -21.83
C VAL A 248 1.60 3.81 -23.07
N GLU A 249 2.21 3.11 -24.01
CA GLU A 249 2.69 3.66 -25.29
C GLU A 249 1.58 3.83 -26.35
N GLY A 250 0.33 3.48 -26.00
CA GLY A 250 -0.82 3.71 -26.88
C GLY A 250 -0.91 2.78 -28.08
N HIS A 251 -0.50 1.53 -27.93
CA HIS A 251 -0.61 0.54 -29.01
C HIS A 251 -2.06 0.40 -29.50
N PRO A 252 -2.37 0.57 -30.81
CA PRO A 252 -3.74 0.78 -31.31
C PRO A 252 -4.67 -0.43 -31.09
N LYS A 253 -4.11 -1.61 -30.84
CA LYS A 253 -4.88 -2.83 -30.60
C LYS A 253 -4.91 -3.26 -29.14
N VAL A 254 -4.39 -2.44 -28.21
CA VAL A 254 -4.37 -2.77 -26.78
C VAL A 254 -5.26 -1.79 -26.02
N ALA A 255 -6.19 -2.32 -25.22
CA ALA A 255 -7.08 -1.53 -24.38
C ALA A 255 -7.32 -2.23 -23.04
N ARG A 256 -7.91 -1.52 -22.09
CA ARG A 256 -8.49 -2.15 -20.88
C ARG A 256 -9.80 -2.84 -21.23
N LEU A 257 -10.05 -4.01 -20.64
CA LEU A 257 -11.34 -4.69 -20.76
C LEU A 257 -12.47 -3.83 -20.19
N PHE A 258 -12.25 -3.24 -19.02
CA PHE A 258 -13.17 -2.29 -18.42
C PHE A 258 -12.73 -0.86 -18.79
N SER A 259 -13.32 -0.32 -19.86
CA SER A 259 -12.98 1.03 -20.33
C SER A 259 -13.32 2.11 -19.29
N ASP A 260 -14.47 1.98 -18.61
CA ASP A 260 -14.83 2.78 -17.43
C ASP A 260 -14.62 1.94 -16.16
N PHE A 261 -13.36 1.64 -15.86
CA PHE A 261 -13.00 0.89 -14.65
C PHE A 261 -13.37 1.65 -13.38
N ARG A 262 -13.36 3.00 -13.39
CA ARG A 262 -13.77 3.81 -12.24
C ARG A 262 -15.21 3.50 -11.84
N LYS A 263 -16.13 3.52 -12.79
CA LYS A 263 -17.54 3.14 -12.55
C LYS A 263 -17.65 1.69 -12.09
N THR A 264 -16.97 0.77 -12.78
CA THR A 264 -17.02 -0.66 -12.46
C THR A 264 -16.52 -0.95 -11.03
N GLU A 265 -15.45 -0.32 -10.61
CA GLU A 265 -14.87 -0.49 -9.27
C GLU A 265 -15.76 0.11 -8.18
N ARG A 266 -16.43 1.23 -8.45
CA ARG A 266 -17.42 1.84 -7.56
C ARG A 266 -18.67 0.96 -7.41
N ASP A 267 -19.19 0.43 -8.51
CA ASP A 267 -20.33 -0.49 -8.53
C ASP A 267 -20.00 -1.79 -7.77
N TYR A 268 -18.79 -2.32 -7.96
CA TYR A 268 -18.30 -3.48 -7.21
C TYR A 268 -18.26 -3.20 -5.70
N PHE A 269 -17.72 -2.05 -5.29
CA PHE A 269 -17.70 -1.68 -3.88
C PHE A 269 -19.12 -1.48 -3.33
N ALA A 270 -19.99 -0.77 -4.03
CA ALA A 270 -21.39 -0.57 -3.63
C ALA A 270 -22.14 -1.90 -3.44
N LYS A 271 -21.88 -2.89 -4.31
CA LYS A 271 -22.46 -4.23 -4.24
C LYS A 271 -21.88 -5.07 -3.10
N THR A 272 -20.58 -5.05 -2.93
CA THR A 272 -19.85 -6.02 -2.10
C THR A 272 -19.39 -5.47 -0.76
N GLY A 273 -19.15 -4.15 -0.66
CA GLY A 273 -18.47 -3.51 0.47
C GLY A 273 -16.98 -3.90 0.56
N ILE A 274 -16.40 -4.50 -0.49
CA ILE A 274 -15.02 -4.97 -0.48
C ILE A 274 -14.11 -3.98 -1.18
N PHE A 275 -13.12 -3.46 -0.45
CA PHE A 275 -11.97 -2.80 -1.00
C PHE A 275 -10.76 -3.73 -0.89
N PRO A 276 -10.25 -4.32 -1.98
CA PRO A 276 -9.27 -5.39 -1.95
C PRO A 276 -7.97 -5.00 -1.25
N ILE A 277 -7.58 -5.78 -0.26
CA ILE A 277 -6.34 -5.61 0.51
C ILE A 277 -5.19 -6.28 -0.24
N MET A 278 -4.11 -5.53 -0.48
CA MET A 278 -2.90 -6.05 -1.15
C MET A 278 -1.83 -6.43 -0.15
N HIS A 279 -1.55 -5.53 0.81
CA HIS A 279 -0.47 -5.70 1.77
C HIS A 279 -0.99 -5.54 3.20
N ALA A 280 -0.27 -6.18 4.13
CA ALA A 280 -0.42 -6.00 5.57
C ALA A 280 0.93 -5.60 6.17
N VAL A 281 0.93 -5.21 7.46
CA VAL A 281 2.17 -5.06 8.25
C VAL A 281 2.39 -6.33 9.05
N ALA A 282 3.63 -6.81 9.09
CA ALA A 282 4.06 -7.96 9.88
C ALA A 282 5.22 -7.58 10.80
N ILE A 283 5.30 -8.23 11.95
CA ILE A 283 6.33 -8.02 12.98
C ILE A 283 7.01 -9.35 13.26
N ARG A 284 8.33 -9.33 13.42
CA ARG A 284 9.12 -10.53 13.70
C ARG A 284 8.76 -11.08 15.09
N ASN A 285 8.50 -12.39 15.16
CA ASN A 285 7.93 -13.01 16.37
C ASN A 285 8.87 -12.98 17.57
N ASP A 286 10.18 -13.16 17.38
CA ASP A 286 11.15 -13.11 18.47
C ASP A 286 11.20 -11.73 19.17
N ILE A 287 10.93 -10.63 18.42
CA ILE A 287 10.84 -9.29 19.00
C ILE A 287 9.51 -9.11 19.74
N ILE A 288 8.41 -9.66 19.21
CA ILE A 288 7.11 -9.61 19.91
C ILE A 288 7.19 -10.36 21.24
N GLU A 289 7.83 -11.54 21.27
CA GLU A 289 7.99 -12.34 22.47
C GLU A 289 8.74 -11.59 23.58
N GLN A 290 9.78 -10.83 23.22
CA GLN A 290 10.53 -9.99 24.13
C GLN A 290 9.82 -8.68 24.49
N ASN A 291 8.93 -8.21 23.62
CA ASN A 291 8.24 -6.91 23.72
C ASN A 291 6.74 -7.06 23.38
N PRO A 292 5.91 -7.68 24.25
CA PRO A 292 4.50 -7.95 23.95
C PRO A 292 3.63 -6.73 23.69
N TRP A 293 4.10 -5.54 24.06
CA TRP A 293 3.45 -4.25 23.81
C TRP A 293 3.62 -3.73 22.37
N LEU A 294 4.66 -4.22 21.65
CA LEU A 294 5.06 -3.72 20.34
C LEU A 294 3.96 -3.80 19.27
N PRO A 295 3.18 -4.89 19.13
CA PRO A 295 2.12 -4.96 18.13
C PRO A 295 1.09 -3.85 18.24
N LYS A 296 0.69 -3.50 19.47
CA LYS A 296 -0.24 -2.39 19.72
C LYS A 296 0.40 -1.04 19.43
N ALA A 297 1.66 -0.82 19.81
CA ALA A 297 2.36 0.43 19.55
C ALA A 297 2.53 0.66 18.04
N VAL A 298 2.86 -0.38 17.26
CA VAL A 298 2.93 -0.30 15.80
C VAL A 298 1.56 0.01 15.20
N PHE A 299 0.50 -0.70 15.61
CA PHE A 299 -0.87 -0.42 15.14
C PHE A 299 -1.26 1.04 15.36
N ASN A 300 -1.03 1.56 16.57
CA ASN A 300 -1.36 2.94 16.93
C ASN A 300 -0.56 3.95 16.07
N ALA A 301 0.73 3.72 15.86
CA ALA A 301 1.57 4.61 15.07
C ALA A 301 1.12 4.67 13.59
N TYR A 302 0.82 3.53 12.96
CA TYR A 302 0.27 3.51 11.61
C TYR A 302 -1.11 4.16 11.52
N SER A 303 -1.97 3.96 12.52
CA SER A 303 -3.28 4.61 12.61
C SER A 303 -3.13 6.13 12.71
N GLN A 304 -2.25 6.62 13.59
CA GLN A 304 -1.96 8.05 13.73
C GLN A 304 -1.39 8.67 12.46
N ALA A 305 -0.48 7.97 11.77
CA ALA A 305 0.07 8.45 10.50
C ALA A 305 -1.03 8.59 9.42
N LYS A 306 -1.96 7.64 9.38
CA LYS A 306 -3.12 7.70 8.49
C LYS A 306 -4.10 8.82 8.87
N GLU A 307 -4.33 9.08 10.14
CA GLU A 307 -5.16 10.21 10.61
C GLU A 307 -4.59 11.55 10.12
N LEU A 308 -3.28 11.75 10.18
CA LEU A 308 -2.64 12.94 9.62
C LEU A 308 -2.86 13.10 8.12
N MET A 309 -2.92 12.00 7.37
CA MET A 309 -3.30 12.02 5.95
C MET A 309 -4.76 12.46 5.79
N TYR A 310 -5.71 11.91 6.58
CA TYR A 310 -7.10 12.35 6.53
C TYR A 310 -7.28 13.82 6.89
N ASP A 311 -6.55 14.29 7.90
CA ASP A 311 -6.56 15.71 8.29
C ASP A 311 -6.04 16.61 7.17
N HIS A 312 -5.04 16.15 6.43
CA HIS A 312 -4.56 16.83 5.23
C HIS A 312 -5.65 16.89 4.15
N LEU A 313 -6.32 15.77 3.87
CA LEU A 313 -7.42 15.71 2.90
C LEU A 313 -8.63 16.56 3.30
N LYS A 314 -8.95 16.68 4.60
CA LYS A 314 -10.02 17.57 5.11
C LYS A 314 -9.70 19.06 4.91
N LYS A 315 -8.43 19.42 4.97
CA LYS A 315 -7.96 20.82 4.90
C LYS A 315 -7.62 21.29 3.48
N MET A 316 -7.91 20.47 2.46
CA MET A 316 -7.57 20.79 1.05
C MET A 316 -8.46 21.89 0.44
N ALA A 317 -8.55 23.07 1.13
CA ALA A 317 -9.06 24.30 0.51
C ALA A 317 -8.10 24.82 -0.58
N TRP A 318 -6.81 24.51 -0.44
CA TRP A 318 -5.77 24.73 -1.44
C TRP A 318 -5.26 23.39 -1.92
N VAL A 319 -5.45 23.12 -3.21
CA VAL A 319 -5.04 21.86 -3.83
C VAL A 319 -3.51 21.77 -3.79
N THR A 320 -2.99 20.82 -3.03
CA THR A 320 -1.54 20.50 -2.93
C THR A 320 -1.07 19.51 -3.99
N THR A 321 -2.00 18.96 -4.78
CA THR A 321 -1.75 18.07 -5.92
C THR A 321 -2.13 18.78 -7.21
N SER A 322 -1.48 18.41 -8.31
CA SER A 322 -1.78 18.93 -9.64
C SER A 322 -3.03 18.33 -10.29
N LEU A 323 -3.78 17.45 -9.58
CA LEU A 323 -5.01 16.88 -10.08
C LEU A 323 -6.18 17.85 -9.88
N PRO A 324 -6.79 18.39 -10.96
CA PRO A 324 -7.76 19.48 -10.85
C PRO A 324 -9.08 19.09 -10.19
N TRP A 325 -9.45 17.81 -10.22
CA TRP A 325 -10.72 17.29 -9.67
C TRP A 325 -10.56 16.49 -8.38
N ILE A 326 -9.43 16.61 -7.69
CA ILE A 326 -9.16 15.83 -6.47
C ILE A 326 -10.21 16.08 -5.37
N ALA A 327 -10.77 17.29 -5.27
CA ALA A 327 -11.82 17.61 -4.30
C ALA A 327 -13.07 16.75 -4.54
N GLN A 328 -13.53 16.66 -5.79
CA GLN A 328 -14.68 15.81 -6.14
C GLN A 328 -14.38 14.33 -5.89
N GLU A 329 -13.16 13.86 -6.20
CA GLU A 329 -12.78 12.47 -5.91
C GLU A 329 -12.83 12.15 -4.42
N ILE A 330 -12.41 13.08 -3.57
CA ILE A 330 -12.47 12.93 -2.11
C ILE A 330 -13.93 12.88 -1.64
N GLU A 331 -14.77 13.84 -2.08
CA GLU A 331 -16.19 13.90 -1.72
C GLU A 331 -16.95 12.65 -2.16
N GLU A 332 -16.77 12.22 -3.41
CA GLU A 332 -17.42 11.03 -3.95
C GLU A 332 -16.92 9.75 -3.29
N THR A 333 -15.64 9.68 -2.93
CA THR A 333 -15.08 8.54 -2.19
C THR A 333 -15.71 8.45 -0.80
N ARG A 334 -15.81 9.56 -0.07
CA ARG A 334 -16.47 9.60 1.24
C ARG A 334 -17.95 9.27 1.16
N ALA A 335 -18.65 9.79 0.17
CA ALA A 335 -20.07 9.49 -0.04
C ALA A 335 -20.33 8.00 -0.28
N LEU A 336 -19.42 7.30 -0.96
CA LEU A 336 -19.54 5.88 -1.27
C LEU A 336 -19.02 4.97 -0.15
N MET A 337 -17.87 5.30 0.43
CA MET A 337 -17.10 4.41 1.30
C MET A 337 -17.09 4.84 2.79
N GLY A 338 -17.65 6.02 3.10
CA GLY A 338 -17.61 6.61 4.45
C GLY A 338 -16.35 7.46 4.70
N GLU A 339 -16.32 8.14 5.85
CA GLU A 339 -15.20 9.02 6.22
C GLU A 339 -13.90 8.24 6.38
N ASN A 340 -13.94 7.08 7.02
CA ASN A 340 -12.80 6.16 7.11
C ASN A 340 -12.81 5.17 5.94
N PHE A 341 -12.53 5.64 4.72
CA PHE A 341 -12.50 4.79 3.51
C PHE A 341 -11.25 3.88 3.41
N TRP A 342 -10.32 3.98 4.36
CA TRP A 342 -9.13 3.14 4.46
C TRP A 342 -8.99 2.51 5.85
N PRO A 343 -9.97 1.72 6.32
CA PRO A 343 -9.99 1.25 7.70
C PRO A 343 -8.89 0.23 7.98
N TYR A 344 -8.27 0.33 9.17
CA TYR A 344 -7.46 -0.72 9.80
C TYR A 344 -8.32 -1.51 10.78
N GLY A 345 -7.74 -2.53 11.40
CA GLY A 345 -8.46 -3.43 12.31
C GLY A 345 -9.15 -4.61 11.61
N ILE A 346 -9.41 -5.67 12.37
CA ILE A 346 -10.03 -6.90 11.84
C ILE A 346 -11.51 -6.69 11.56
N ALA A 347 -12.27 -6.08 12.46
CA ALA A 347 -13.73 -5.97 12.36
C ALA A 347 -14.18 -5.35 11.04
N ALA A 348 -13.61 -4.20 10.67
CA ALA A 348 -13.93 -3.49 9.42
C ALA A 348 -13.44 -4.22 8.15
N ASN A 349 -12.54 -5.18 8.29
CA ASN A 349 -11.85 -5.82 7.17
C ASN A 349 -12.14 -7.32 7.05
N ARG A 350 -12.89 -7.89 7.97
CA ARG A 350 -13.16 -9.34 8.04
C ARG A 350 -13.64 -9.90 6.70
N LYS A 351 -14.63 -9.26 6.10
CA LYS A 351 -15.19 -9.71 4.81
C LYS A 351 -14.13 -9.75 3.70
N ALA A 352 -13.30 -8.72 3.59
CA ALA A 352 -12.25 -8.67 2.57
C ALA A 352 -11.18 -9.74 2.80
N LEU A 353 -10.77 -9.95 4.05
CA LEU A 353 -9.80 -10.98 4.42
C LEU A 353 -10.33 -12.38 4.11
N GLU A 354 -11.52 -12.72 4.61
CA GLU A 354 -12.16 -14.03 4.39
C GLU A 354 -12.41 -14.31 2.91
N THR A 355 -12.75 -13.27 2.12
CA THR A 355 -12.91 -13.40 0.68
C THR A 355 -11.57 -13.74 -0.01
N LEU A 356 -10.47 -13.08 0.34
CA LEU A 356 -9.16 -13.41 -0.21
C LEU A 356 -8.72 -14.83 0.18
N PHE A 357 -8.99 -15.25 1.42
CA PHE A 357 -8.67 -16.60 1.90
C PHE A 357 -9.46 -17.65 1.12
N GLN A 358 -10.74 -17.38 0.87
CA GLN A 358 -11.57 -18.22 0.01
C GLN A 358 -11.03 -18.29 -1.42
N TYR A 359 -10.70 -17.16 -2.02
CA TYR A 359 -10.14 -17.12 -3.38
C TYR A 359 -8.80 -17.88 -3.48
N SER A 360 -7.93 -17.75 -2.49
CA SER A 360 -6.66 -18.48 -2.45
C SER A 360 -6.86 -20.01 -2.42
N TYR A 361 -7.81 -20.46 -1.60
CA TYR A 361 -8.13 -21.88 -1.47
C TYR A 361 -8.81 -22.43 -2.73
N GLU A 362 -9.84 -21.76 -3.24
CA GLU A 362 -10.57 -22.17 -4.45
C GLU A 362 -9.69 -22.23 -5.69
N GLN A 363 -8.71 -21.33 -5.79
CA GLN A 363 -7.74 -21.31 -6.88
C GLN A 363 -6.62 -22.36 -6.71
N GLY A 364 -6.66 -23.19 -5.67
CA GLY A 364 -5.64 -24.20 -5.43
C GLY A 364 -4.24 -23.66 -5.12
N LEU A 365 -4.15 -22.41 -4.60
CA LEU A 365 -2.89 -21.75 -4.28
C LEU A 365 -2.45 -22.08 -2.84
N ALA A 366 -3.31 -21.84 -1.86
CA ALA A 366 -3.07 -22.30 -0.50
C ALA A 366 -3.50 -23.77 -0.34
N SER A 367 -2.67 -24.57 0.30
CA SER A 367 -2.90 -26.01 0.53
C SER A 367 -4.12 -26.30 1.41
N ARG A 368 -4.59 -25.29 2.14
CA ARG A 368 -5.79 -25.35 2.98
C ARG A 368 -6.42 -23.96 3.12
N LYS A 369 -7.68 -23.92 3.51
CA LYS A 369 -8.34 -22.67 3.88
C LYS A 369 -7.75 -22.16 5.20
N LEU A 370 -7.34 -20.88 5.20
CA LEU A 370 -6.80 -20.20 6.36
C LEU A 370 -7.88 -19.43 7.12
N THR A 371 -7.61 -19.09 8.37
CA THR A 371 -8.46 -18.22 9.18
C THR A 371 -7.71 -16.93 9.57
N ILE A 372 -8.44 -15.92 9.99
CA ILE A 372 -7.87 -14.65 10.44
C ILE A 372 -7.04 -14.87 11.69
N GLU A 373 -7.55 -15.68 12.60
CA GLU A 373 -6.98 -15.99 13.91
C GLU A 373 -5.62 -16.70 13.81
N GLU A 374 -5.36 -17.39 12.68
CA GLU A 374 -4.07 -18.05 12.43
C GLU A 374 -2.99 -17.05 11.93
N LEU A 375 -3.39 -16.02 11.18
CA LEU A 375 -2.46 -15.15 10.47
C LEU A 375 -2.12 -13.89 11.26
N PHE A 376 -3.04 -13.41 12.09
CA PHE A 376 -2.88 -12.16 12.81
C PHE A 376 -2.51 -12.42 14.29
N HIS A 377 -1.62 -11.58 14.82
CA HIS A 377 -1.19 -11.72 16.22
C HIS A 377 -2.37 -11.55 17.19
N PRO A 378 -2.57 -12.46 18.15
CA PRO A 378 -3.75 -12.47 19.02
C PRO A 378 -4.02 -11.15 19.76
N SER A 379 -2.98 -10.44 20.21
CA SER A 379 -3.10 -9.17 20.93
C SER A 379 -3.69 -8.03 20.07
N THR A 380 -3.80 -8.24 18.75
CA THR A 380 -4.27 -7.20 17.81
C THR A 380 -5.68 -7.47 17.27
N MET A 381 -6.28 -8.61 17.60
CA MET A 381 -7.57 -9.03 17.04
C MET A 381 -8.72 -8.07 17.33
N ASN A 382 -8.68 -7.41 18.48
CA ASN A 382 -9.72 -6.48 18.93
C ASN A 382 -9.25 -5.01 18.89
N LEU A 383 -8.12 -4.72 18.21
CA LEU A 383 -7.68 -3.34 18.02
C LEU A 383 -8.58 -2.67 16.99
N GLU A 384 -9.08 -1.51 17.36
CA GLU A 384 -9.86 -0.63 16.52
C GLU A 384 -9.19 0.74 16.49
N GLU A 385 -9.36 1.45 15.39
CA GLU A 385 -8.93 2.83 15.29
C GLU A 385 -9.86 3.73 16.11
N ALA A 386 -9.34 4.84 16.62
CA ALA A 386 -10.18 5.90 17.16
C ALA A 386 -11.19 6.32 16.07
N GLN A 387 -12.43 6.55 16.45
CA GLN A 387 -13.44 7.04 15.50
C GLN A 387 -13.01 8.42 15.01
N VAL A 388 -12.89 8.57 13.68
CA VAL A 388 -12.48 9.81 12.97
C VAL A 388 -13.61 10.84 13.01
#